data_fe21749562fd6f72e989d15a6b08cd9f
#
_entry.id   fe21749562fd6f72e989d15a6b08cd9f
#
_cell.length_a   1.000
_cell.length_b   1.000
_cell.length_c   1.000
_cell.angle_alpha   90.00
_cell.angle_beta   90.00
_cell.angle_gamma   90.00
#
_symmetry.space_group_name_H-M   'P 1'
#
loop_
_entity.id
_entity.type
_entity.pdbx_description
1 polymer ?
#
loop_
_entity_poly.entity_id
_entity_poly.type
_entity_poly.pdbx_seq_one_letter_code
_entity_poly.pdbx_strand_id
1 'polypeptide(L)'
;MKMSCYSDNKYKQFLMRKIAKISCRDDMKIDTVAGGSFIIDTNTGAFGVFDEQGILVNSSLQYRGKTAQFIPKFSVPDNYMDCDAVFLGNAYPHFGHFLLEHLNRAWGISKIKSKNIKYVLIDNQNLGAKQWMIDFLKCAGIKENDILILNKSMRFNKIFVPSQSLNIVSGWYGAEFKDVFDVMRKNSKSNTVYDKVYVSRAKLPDDMRVWGEEKIQHIFEKNGFTVIYPETMPLQEQIAIISHAKVLAGCAGTALHLALTMHDGTRVIQLNRTSAIKDNGEIQYRLCKIKNQNIDIISASVEQMKSTHGGNHAPQIIGVTKNLKQFFDDNNFRYDENDLVIDKCVLSEYMVRLDEFKKNNGGQFYVKFKKKFIKYVSCVVPGRVRRSKFRKWLKEHM
;
A
#
# COMPACT_ATOMS: atom_id res chain seq x y z
N MET A 1 19.24 11.94 1.01
CA MET A 1 17.77 12.15 1.00
C MET A 1 17.42 13.43 1.74
N LYS A 2 16.64 14.31 1.11
CA LYS A 2 16.08 15.54 1.70
C LYS A 2 14.56 15.38 1.83
N MET A 3 13.97 15.87 2.93
CA MET A 3 12.52 15.94 3.11
C MET A 3 12.10 17.39 3.35
N SER A 4 11.09 17.84 2.62
CA SER A 4 10.37 19.08 2.89
C SER A 4 8.92 18.77 3.27
N CYS A 5 8.36 19.52 4.20
CA CYS A 5 6.98 19.32 4.63
C CYS A 5 6.24 20.67 4.69
N TYR A 6 5.27 20.82 3.81
CA TYR A 6 4.39 21.99 3.70
C TYR A 6 3.05 21.67 4.38
N SER A 7 2.98 21.91 5.68
CA SER A 7 1.83 21.58 6.51
C SER A 7 1.84 22.40 7.81
N ASP A 8 0.81 22.24 8.65
CA ASP A 8 0.82 22.81 9.98
C ASP A 8 1.85 22.16 10.92
N ASN A 9 2.20 22.86 12.00
CA ASN A 9 3.20 22.40 12.94
C ASN A 9 2.81 21.08 13.64
N LYS A 10 1.52 20.84 13.87
CA LYS A 10 1.04 19.62 14.52
C LYS A 10 1.29 18.40 13.64
N TYR A 11 1.00 18.50 12.34
CA TYR A 11 1.29 17.43 11.38
C TYR A 11 2.80 17.23 11.22
N LYS A 12 3.58 18.31 11.10
CA LYS A 12 5.05 18.21 11.03
C LYS A 12 5.63 17.43 12.21
N GLN A 13 5.23 17.79 13.45
CA GLN A 13 5.68 17.10 14.65
C GLN A 13 5.24 15.63 14.70
N PHE A 14 4.01 15.33 14.26
CA PHE A 14 3.51 13.96 14.15
C PHE A 14 4.35 13.16 13.16
N LEU A 15 4.56 13.68 11.96
CA LEU A 15 5.34 13.04 10.91
C LEU A 15 6.77 12.76 11.39
N MET A 16 7.46 13.75 11.96
CA MET A 16 8.82 13.62 12.48
C MET A 16 8.95 12.49 13.51
N ARG A 17 7.98 12.35 14.42
CA ARG A 17 7.95 11.25 15.40
C ARG A 17 7.80 9.87 14.75
N LYS A 18 7.07 9.79 13.63
CA LYS A 18 6.80 8.54 12.93
C LYS A 18 7.94 8.10 12.02
N ILE A 19 8.59 9.04 11.35
CA ILE A 19 9.68 8.75 10.40
C ILE A 19 11.00 8.38 11.07
N ALA A 20 11.20 8.76 12.35
CA ALA A 20 12.42 8.46 13.10
C ALA A 20 12.71 6.96 13.31
N LYS A 21 11.78 6.06 12.95
CA LYS A 21 11.81 4.64 13.34
C LYS A 21 12.01 3.67 12.16
N ILE A 22 12.61 4.09 11.05
CA ILE A 22 12.91 3.12 9.98
C ILE A 22 14.37 2.68 10.04
N SER A 23 14.62 1.37 10.13
CA SER A 23 15.95 0.76 10.18
C SER A 23 16.15 -0.24 9.05
N CYS A 24 17.38 -0.31 8.54
CA CYS A 24 17.81 -1.38 7.65
C CYS A 24 18.25 -2.58 8.48
N ARG A 25 17.99 -3.78 7.97
CA ARG A 25 18.45 -5.07 8.50
C ARG A 25 19.31 -5.77 7.44
N ASP A 26 20.24 -6.58 7.89
CA ASP A 26 21.16 -7.38 7.10
C ASP A 26 20.99 -8.90 7.34
N ASP A 27 19.90 -9.31 8.02
CA ASP A 27 19.60 -10.68 8.39
C ASP A 27 18.67 -11.41 7.40
N MET A 28 18.59 -10.92 6.15
CA MET A 28 17.78 -11.57 5.12
C MET A 28 18.35 -12.93 4.72
N LYS A 29 17.50 -13.96 4.71
CA LYS A 29 17.89 -15.32 4.38
C LYS A 29 16.86 -16.03 3.51
N ILE A 30 17.30 -17.06 2.81
CA ILE A 30 16.45 -17.98 2.06
C ILE A 30 16.57 -19.34 2.73
N ASP A 31 15.51 -19.77 3.41
CA ASP A 31 15.42 -21.14 3.91
C ASP A 31 15.07 -22.08 2.74
N THR A 32 15.65 -23.26 2.74
CA THR A 32 15.43 -24.29 1.71
C THR A 32 14.91 -25.55 2.36
N VAL A 33 13.79 -26.05 1.86
CA VAL A 33 13.06 -27.19 2.44
C VAL A 33 12.88 -28.26 1.38
N ALA A 34 13.54 -29.41 1.52
CA ALA A 34 13.32 -30.57 0.67
C ALA A 34 11.97 -31.22 1.03
N GLY A 35 11.23 -31.71 0.03
CA GLY A 35 9.92 -32.35 0.22
C GLY A 35 8.86 -31.49 0.90
N GLY A 36 9.06 -30.16 0.93
CA GLY A 36 8.23 -29.24 1.67
C GLY A 36 6.80 -29.11 1.13
N SER A 37 5.91 -28.61 1.98
CA SER A 37 4.49 -28.46 1.68
C SER A 37 4.00 -27.03 1.97
N PHE A 38 3.21 -26.47 1.04
CA PHE A 38 2.30 -25.38 1.35
C PHE A 38 1.03 -25.96 1.96
N ILE A 39 0.68 -25.54 3.15
CA ILE A 39 -0.60 -25.88 3.80
C ILE A 39 -1.48 -24.66 3.80
N ILE A 40 -2.69 -24.79 3.25
CA ILE A 40 -3.64 -23.70 3.05
C ILE A 40 -4.99 -24.14 3.60
N ASP A 41 -5.54 -23.35 4.50
CA ASP A 41 -6.92 -23.46 5.00
C ASP A 41 -7.73 -22.23 4.55
N THR A 42 -8.48 -22.38 3.49
CA THR A 42 -9.29 -21.29 2.93
C THR A 42 -10.46 -20.88 3.81
N ASN A 43 -10.91 -21.74 4.75
CA ASN A 43 -11.99 -21.41 5.68
C ASN A 43 -11.54 -20.39 6.73
N THR A 44 -10.31 -20.52 7.21
CA THR A 44 -9.74 -19.63 8.22
C THR A 44 -8.82 -18.56 7.61
N GLY A 45 -8.40 -18.75 6.35
CA GLY A 45 -7.38 -17.94 5.68
C GLY A 45 -5.96 -18.21 6.21
N ALA A 46 -5.77 -19.28 6.99
CA ALA A 46 -4.47 -19.68 7.49
C ALA A 46 -3.62 -20.34 6.39
N PHE A 47 -2.31 -20.07 6.38
CA PHE A 47 -1.38 -20.74 5.49
C PHE A 47 0.04 -20.76 6.07
N GLY A 48 0.90 -21.65 5.54
CA GLY A 48 2.30 -21.76 5.94
C GLY A 48 3.07 -22.75 5.08
N VAL A 49 4.39 -22.68 5.15
CA VAL A 49 5.28 -23.68 4.59
C VAL A 49 5.75 -24.60 5.71
N PHE A 50 5.69 -25.89 5.48
CA PHE A 50 6.09 -26.93 6.42
C PHE A 50 7.10 -27.87 5.75
N ASP A 51 8.02 -28.42 6.54
CA ASP A 51 8.90 -29.49 6.10
C ASP A 51 8.21 -30.86 6.04
N GLU A 52 8.94 -31.92 5.67
CA GLU A 52 8.41 -33.28 5.59
C GLU A 52 7.95 -33.81 6.95
N GLN A 53 8.51 -33.32 8.05
CA GLN A 53 8.17 -33.71 9.41
C GLN A 53 6.99 -32.94 9.98
N GLY A 54 6.44 -31.98 9.20
CA GLY A 54 5.33 -31.12 9.62
C GLY A 54 5.77 -29.98 10.53
N ILE A 55 7.06 -29.61 10.50
CA ILE A 55 7.58 -28.47 11.24
C ILE A 55 7.42 -27.21 10.40
N LEU A 56 6.83 -26.16 11.00
CA LEU A 56 6.63 -24.89 10.33
C LEU A 56 7.96 -24.19 10.00
N VAL A 57 8.13 -23.77 8.77
CA VAL A 57 9.25 -22.94 8.33
C VAL A 57 8.99 -21.48 8.72
N ASN A 58 9.66 -21.01 9.77
CA ASN A 58 9.40 -19.69 10.36
C ASN A 58 9.57 -18.53 9.40
N SER A 59 10.47 -18.59 8.41
CA SER A 59 10.62 -17.55 7.37
C SER A 59 9.40 -17.44 6.47
N SER A 60 8.50 -18.45 6.42
CA SER A 60 7.24 -18.37 5.70
C SER A 60 6.19 -17.47 6.37
N LEU A 61 6.37 -17.17 7.66
CA LEU A 61 5.44 -16.31 8.39
C LEU A 61 5.44 -14.89 7.83
N GLN A 62 4.23 -14.36 7.65
CA GLN A 62 4.00 -12.98 7.23
C GLN A 62 3.63 -12.15 8.45
N TYR A 63 4.37 -11.06 8.67
CA TYR A 63 4.11 -10.14 9.77
C TYR A 63 3.62 -8.79 9.26
N ARG A 64 2.53 -8.30 9.85
CA ARG A 64 2.10 -6.91 9.75
C ARG A 64 2.25 -6.24 11.11
N GLY A 65 3.27 -5.41 11.25
CA GLY A 65 3.69 -4.95 12.57
C GLY A 65 4.20 -6.13 13.41
N LYS A 66 3.60 -6.34 14.56
CA LYS A 66 3.91 -7.46 15.48
C LYS A 66 2.97 -8.67 15.30
N THR A 67 1.94 -8.54 14.48
CA THR A 67 0.93 -9.58 14.27
C THR A 67 1.38 -10.50 13.14
N ALA A 68 1.51 -11.80 13.44
CA ALA A 68 1.72 -12.83 12.43
C ALA A 68 0.39 -13.25 11.78
N GLN A 69 0.48 -13.84 10.60
CA GLN A 69 -0.64 -14.55 9.99
C GLN A 69 -1.12 -15.74 10.84
N PHE A 70 -2.33 -16.22 10.60
CA PHE A 70 -2.80 -17.47 11.17
C PHE A 70 -2.05 -18.66 10.55
N ILE A 71 -1.70 -19.64 11.39
CA ILE A 71 -0.97 -20.86 11.01
C ILE A 71 -1.98 -22.01 10.96
N PRO A 72 -2.06 -22.76 9.84
CA PRO A 72 -2.93 -23.92 9.72
C PRO A 72 -2.37 -25.11 10.52
N LYS A 73 -3.24 -26.07 10.84
CA LYS A 73 -2.79 -27.36 11.32
C LYS A 73 -2.15 -28.13 10.15
N PHE A 74 -0.98 -28.72 10.40
CA PHE A 74 -0.32 -29.54 9.39
C PHE A 74 -1.13 -30.79 9.07
N SER A 75 -1.23 -31.09 7.78
CA SER A 75 -1.63 -32.41 7.24
C SER A 75 -0.87 -32.63 5.93
N VAL A 76 -0.48 -33.87 5.68
CA VAL A 76 0.22 -34.19 4.43
C VAL A 76 -0.70 -33.94 3.24
N PRO A 77 -0.32 -33.08 2.27
CA PRO A 77 -1.16 -32.85 1.10
C PRO A 77 -1.19 -34.06 0.16
N ASP A 78 -2.37 -34.39 -0.38
CA ASP A 78 -2.53 -35.39 -1.44
C ASP A 78 -1.93 -34.90 -2.77
N ASN A 79 -1.92 -33.58 -2.99
CA ASN A 79 -1.40 -32.98 -4.23
C ASN A 79 0.13 -32.85 -4.15
N TYR A 80 0.79 -33.28 -5.23
CA TYR A 80 2.23 -33.14 -5.40
C TYR A 80 2.54 -32.59 -6.79
N MET A 81 3.55 -31.74 -6.88
CA MET A 81 4.07 -31.19 -8.12
C MET A 81 5.57 -31.47 -8.22
N ASP A 82 5.99 -32.18 -9.27
CA ASP A 82 7.39 -32.54 -9.52
C ASP A 82 8.19 -31.35 -10.06
N CYS A 83 8.37 -30.35 -9.21
CA CYS A 83 9.22 -29.21 -9.45
C CYS A 83 9.63 -28.53 -8.12
N ASP A 84 10.56 -27.60 -8.23
CA ASP A 84 10.89 -26.70 -7.12
C ASP A 84 9.92 -25.53 -7.04
N ALA A 85 9.75 -24.94 -5.87
CA ALA A 85 8.90 -23.78 -5.66
C ALA A 85 9.65 -22.64 -4.96
N VAL A 86 9.32 -21.39 -5.28
CA VAL A 86 9.71 -20.20 -4.53
C VAL A 86 8.48 -19.58 -3.93
N PHE A 87 8.44 -19.45 -2.61
CA PHE A 87 7.36 -18.75 -1.93
C PHE A 87 7.53 -17.23 -2.05
N LEU A 88 6.59 -16.57 -2.72
CA LEU A 88 6.61 -15.12 -2.90
C LEU A 88 5.69 -14.35 -1.94
N GLY A 89 4.66 -15.00 -1.39
CA GLY A 89 3.70 -14.38 -0.48
C GLY A 89 2.25 -14.71 -0.82
N ASN A 90 1.35 -13.75 -0.55
CA ASN A 90 -0.11 -13.92 -0.70
C ASN A 90 -0.63 -13.10 -1.89
N ALA A 91 -1.55 -13.68 -2.67
CA ALA A 91 -2.26 -13.03 -3.77
C ALA A 91 -3.40 -12.12 -3.25
N TYR A 92 -3.11 -11.23 -2.30
CA TYR A 92 -4.11 -10.34 -1.71
C TYR A 92 -4.52 -9.22 -2.69
N PRO A 93 -5.81 -9.06 -3.03
CA PRO A 93 -6.27 -8.22 -4.15
C PRO A 93 -6.37 -6.73 -3.80
N HIS A 94 -5.36 -6.19 -3.13
CA HIS A 94 -5.20 -4.77 -2.83
C HIS A 94 -3.80 -4.31 -3.23
N PHE A 95 -3.71 -3.42 -4.21
CA PHE A 95 -2.47 -3.01 -4.86
C PHE A 95 -1.35 -2.60 -3.87
N GLY A 96 -1.64 -1.71 -2.93
CA GLY A 96 -0.63 -1.24 -1.96
C GLY A 96 -0.18 -2.33 -0.98
N HIS A 97 -1.10 -3.18 -0.51
CA HIS A 97 -0.75 -4.30 0.37
C HIS A 97 0.06 -5.36 -0.39
N PHE A 98 -0.33 -5.67 -1.62
CA PHE A 98 0.42 -6.61 -2.45
C PHE A 98 1.86 -6.13 -2.62
N LEU A 99 2.05 -4.89 -3.03
CA LEU A 99 3.37 -4.33 -3.29
C LEU A 99 4.27 -4.29 -2.04
N LEU A 100 3.73 -3.89 -0.89
CA LEU A 100 4.52 -3.62 0.30
C LEU A 100 4.57 -4.78 1.31
N GLU A 101 3.52 -5.61 1.35
CA GLU A 101 3.40 -6.65 2.37
C GLU A 101 3.52 -8.05 1.77
N HIS A 102 3.04 -8.27 0.53
CA HIS A 102 2.98 -9.60 -0.07
C HIS A 102 4.09 -9.87 -1.09
N LEU A 103 4.55 -8.87 -1.83
CA LEU A 103 5.66 -9.02 -2.78
C LEU A 103 7.05 -8.87 -2.14
N ASN A 104 7.14 -8.68 -0.83
CA ASN A 104 8.38 -8.38 -0.13
C ASN A 104 9.36 -9.57 -0.01
N ARG A 105 9.01 -10.75 -0.55
CA ARG A 105 9.88 -11.92 -0.71
C ARG A 105 10.48 -12.03 -2.12
N ALA A 106 10.02 -11.20 -3.05
CA ALA A 106 10.44 -11.25 -4.45
C ALA A 106 11.93 -10.91 -4.67
N TRP A 107 12.61 -10.37 -3.67
CA TRP A 107 14.07 -10.19 -3.68
C TRP A 107 14.83 -11.51 -3.89
N GLY A 108 14.24 -12.63 -3.44
CA GLY A 108 14.81 -13.96 -3.62
C GLY A 108 14.83 -14.46 -5.05
N ILE A 109 14.01 -13.88 -5.96
CA ILE A 109 13.91 -14.32 -7.37
C ILE A 109 15.28 -14.33 -8.05
N SER A 110 16.06 -13.28 -7.89
CA SER A 110 17.38 -13.14 -8.52
C SER A 110 18.47 -14.01 -7.88
N LYS A 111 18.24 -14.52 -6.67
CA LYS A 111 19.20 -15.31 -5.88
C LYS A 111 19.00 -16.82 -6.03
N ILE A 112 17.82 -17.25 -6.45
CA ILE A 112 17.44 -18.66 -6.53
C ILE A 112 17.59 -19.15 -7.98
N LYS A 113 18.25 -20.28 -8.16
CA LYS A 113 18.42 -20.93 -9.46
C LYS A 113 17.97 -22.38 -9.37
N SER A 114 17.02 -22.75 -10.20
CA SER A 114 16.59 -24.14 -10.43
C SER A 114 16.14 -24.27 -11.88
N LYS A 115 16.28 -25.47 -12.45
CA LYS A 115 15.91 -25.76 -13.85
C LYS A 115 14.39 -25.90 -14.03
N ASN A 116 13.70 -26.44 -13.03
CA ASN A 116 12.25 -26.64 -13.03
C ASN A 116 11.66 -25.99 -11.77
N ILE A 117 11.19 -24.74 -11.89
CA ILE A 117 10.81 -23.91 -10.74
C ILE A 117 9.47 -23.22 -10.99
N LYS A 118 8.63 -23.16 -9.95
CA LYS A 118 7.41 -22.36 -9.91
C LYS A 118 7.51 -21.26 -8.85
N TYR A 119 7.04 -20.08 -9.19
CA TYR A 119 6.96 -18.92 -8.30
C TYR A 119 5.54 -18.83 -7.73
N VAL A 120 5.42 -19.10 -6.43
CA VAL A 120 4.14 -19.38 -5.78
C VAL A 120 3.61 -18.17 -5.03
N LEU A 121 2.39 -17.75 -5.36
CA LEU A 121 1.55 -16.89 -4.55
C LEU A 121 0.40 -17.72 -3.95
N ILE A 122 0.13 -17.51 -2.68
CA ILE A 122 -0.98 -18.18 -1.98
C ILE A 122 -2.26 -17.36 -2.12
N ASP A 123 -3.33 -17.98 -2.61
CA ASP A 123 -4.69 -17.41 -2.60
C ASP A 123 -5.49 -18.06 -1.45
N ASN A 124 -5.18 -17.67 -0.23
CA ASN A 124 -5.77 -18.24 0.98
C ASN A 124 -7.23 -17.84 1.23
N GLN A 125 -7.77 -16.94 0.45
CA GLN A 125 -9.19 -16.48 0.56
C GLN A 125 -10.01 -16.88 -0.67
N ASN A 126 -9.41 -17.57 -1.63
CA ASN A 126 -10.01 -17.99 -2.87
C ASN A 126 -10.66 -16.84 -3.67
N LEU A 127 -9.98 -15.67 -3.70
CA LEU A 127 -10.45 -14.45 -4.36
C LEU A 127 -9.99 -14.36 -5.83
N GLY A 128 -9.10 -15.24 -6.24
CA GLY A 128 -8.44 -15.22 -7.54
C GLY A 128 -7.36 -14.13 -7.63
N ALA A 129 -6.27 -14.43 -8.30
CA ALA A 129 -5.26 -13.44 -8.60
C ALA A 129 -5.77 -12.43 -9.63
N LYS A 130 -5.44 -11.15 -9.43
CA LYS A 130 -5.72 -10.09 -10.40
C LYS A 130 -4.61 -10.03 -11.46
N GLN A 131 -4.95 -9.69 -12.70
CA GLN A 131 -4.00 -9.64 -13.82
C GLN A 131 -2.77 -8.76 -13.47
N TRP A 132 -2.96 -7.62 -12.82
CA TRP A 132 -1.86 -6.75 -12.43
C TRP A 132 -0.84 -7.39 -11.47
N MET A 133 -1.22 -8.43 -10.68
CA MET A 133 -0.26 -9.19 -9.86
C MET A 133 0.66 -10.04 -10.74
N ILE A 134 0.08 -10.69 -11.76
CA ILE A 134 0.83 -11.46 -12.76
C ILE A 134 1.78 -10.52 -13.53
N ASP A 135 1.28 -9.34 -13.92
CA ASP A 135 2.07 -8.34 -14.63
C ASP A 135 3.26 -7.82 -13.77
N PHE A 136 3.08 -7.64 -12.45
CA PHE A 136 4.18 -7.34 -11.55
C PHE A 136 5.27 -8.41 -11.58
N LEU A 137 4.89 -9.67 -11.50
CA LEU A 137 5.84 -10.79 -11.52
C LEU A 137 6.53 -10.91 -12.87
N LYS A 138 5.81 -10.63 -13.97
CA LYS A 138 6.39 -10.57 -15.33
C LYS A 138 7.42 -9.42 -15.43
N CYS A 139 7.11 -8.24 -14.90
CA CYS A 139 8.08 -7.14 -14.83
C CYS A 139 9.29 -7.49 -13.97
N ALA A 140 9.12 -8.32 -12.94
CA ALA A 140 10.22 -8.85 -12.13
C ALA A 140 11.05 -9.94 -12.84
N GLY A 141 10.73 -10.29 -14.10
CA GLY A 141 11.46 -11.24 -14.92
C GLY A 141 10.98 -12.68 -14.85
N ILE A 142 9.82 -12.94 -14.23
CA ILE A 142 9.22 -14.28 -14.18
C ILE A 142 8.37 -14.52 -15.44
N LYS A 143 8.55 -15.67 -16.07
CA LYS A 143 7.68 -16.09 -17.19
C LYS A 143 6.29 -16.45 -16.65
N GLU A 144 5.25 -16.10 -17.38
CA GLU A 144 3.86 -16.34 -16.94
C GLU A 144 3.58 -17.80 -16.61
N ASN A 145 4.09 -18.74 -17.42
CA ASN A 145 3.95 -20.19 -17.19
C ASN A 145 4.65 -20.69 -15.91
N ASP A 146 5.56 -19.91 -15.34
CA ASP A 146 6.26 -20.27 -14.11
C ASP A 146 5.59 -19.65 -12.86
N ILE A 147 4.56 -18.82 -13.04
CA ILE A 147 3.75 -18.27 -11.95
C ILE A 147 2.68 -19.29 -11.55
N LEU A 148 2.58 -19.56 -10.26
CA LEU A 148 1.60 -20.50 -9.72
C LEU A 148 0.78 -19.85 -8.60
N ILE A 149 -0.53 -19.82 -8.76
CA ILE A 149 -1.45 -19.34 -7.73
C ILE A 149 -2.05 -20.56 -7.02
N LEU A 150 -1.73 -20.74 -5.75
CA LEU A 150 -2.21 -21.87 -4.96
C LEU A 150 -3.37 -21.47 -4.05
N ASN A 151 -4.51 -22.14 -4.21
CA ASN A 151 -5.67 -22.08 -3.30
C ASN A 151 -5.93 -23.39 -2.55
N LYS A 152 -5.07 -24.38 -2.71
CA LYS A 152 -5.11 -25.67 -2.01
C LYS A 152 -3.71 -26.12 -1.60
N SER A 153 -3.64 -26.93 -0.57
CA SER A 153 -2.38 -27.49 -0.08
C SER A 153 -1.68 -28.34 -1.16
N MET A 154 -0.34 -28.21 -1.21
CA MET A 154 0.46 -28.88 -2.24
C MET A 154 1.90 -29.11 -1.77
N ARG A 155 2.46 -30.27 -2.11
CA ARG A 155 3.86 -30.64 -1.85
C ARG A 155 4.72 -30.45 -3.10
N PHE A 156 5.99 -30.11 -2.91
CA PHE A 156 6.99 -29.88 -3.95
C PHE A 156 8.29 -30.65 -3.66
N ASN A 157 9.15 -30.80 -4.68
CA ASN A 157 10.49 -31.37 -4.49
C ASN A 157 11.30 -30.57 -3.49
N LYS A 158 11.26 -29.25 -3.66
CA LYS A 158 11.95 -28.31 -2.80
C LYS A 158 11.18 -26.98 -2.76
N ILE A 159 11.12 -26.36 -1.59
CA ILE A 159 10.57 -25.02 -1.44
C ILE A 159 11.67 -24.07 -0.96
N PHE A 160 11.90 -23.01 -1.71
CA PHE A 160 12.71 -21.89 -1.29
C PHE A 160 11.81 -20.83 -0.62
N VAL A 161 12.18 -20.42 0.57
CA VAL A 161 11.40 -19.49 1.40
C VAL A 161 12.25 -18.26 1.73
N PRO A 162 12.28 -17.24 0.84
CA PRO A 162 12.91 -15.97 1.18
C PRO A 162 12.21 -15.35 2.39
N SER A 163 12.97 -14.84 3.35
CA SER A 163 12.40 -14.12 4.49
C SER A 163 11.71 -12.84 4.05
N GLN A 164 10.77 -12.36 4.85
CA GLN A 164 10.11 -11.06 4.64
C GLN A 164 11.17 -9.95 4.70
N SER A 165 11.26 -9.11 3.66
CA SER A 165 12.26 -8.04 3.56
C SER A 165 11.72 -6.64 3.86
N LEU A 166 10.44 -6.51 4.19
CA LEU A 166 9.84 -5.25 4.59
C LEU A 166 8.76 -5.48 5.64
N ASN A 167 8.81 -4.72 6.74
CA ASN A 167 7.67 -4.53 7.62
C ASN A 167 7.44 -3.04 7.82
N ILE A 168 6.63 -2.46 6.93
CA ILE A 168 6.40 -1.02 6.87
C ILE A 168 5.75 -0.47 8.14
N VAL A 169 4.95 -1.28 8.84
CA VAL A 169 4.27 -0.90 10.09
C VAL A 169 5.26 -0.84 11.25
N SER A 170 6.13 -1.84 11.40
CA SER A 170 7.19 -1.86 12.43
C SER A 170 8.36 -0.93 12.08
N GLY A 171 8.49 -0.50 10.83
CA GLY A 171 9.52 0.43 10.40
C GLY A 171 10.88 -0.21 10.23
N TRP A 172 10.97 -1.39 9.61
CA TRP A 172 12.23 -2.00 9.21
C TRP A 172 12.16 -2.56 7.79
N TYR A 173 13.31 -2.67 7.13
CA TYR A 173 13.47 -3.28 5.81
C TYR A 173 14.83 -3.97 5.68
N GLY A 174 14.91 -5.00 4.83
CA GLY A 174 16.17 -5.59 4.36
C GLY A 174 16.73 -4.80 3.18
N ALA A 175 18.03 -4.73 3.05
CA ALA A 175 18.70 -4.03 1.93
C ALA A 175 18.22 -4.59 0.58
N GLU A 176 17.91 -5.88 0.53
CA GLU A 176 17.46 -6.63 -0.64
C GLU A 176 16.04 -6.26 -1.10
N PHE A 177 15.23 -5.62 -0.26
CA PHE A 177 13.86 -5.25 -0.62
C PHE A 177 13.77 -4.48 -1.94
N LYS A 178 14.74 -3.61 -2.22
CA LYS A 178 14.78 -2.79 -3.44
C LYS A 178 15.16 -3.57 -4.70
N ASP A 179 15.81 -4.73 -4.57
CA ASP A 179 16.41 -5.45 -5.72
C ASP A 179 15.37 -5.80 -6.79
N VAL A 180 14.17 -6.24 -6.39
CA VAL A 180 13.09 -6.58 -7.33
C VAL A 180 12.65 -5.36 -8.15
N PHE A 181 12.59 -4.18 -7.54
CA PHE A 181 12.19 -2.95 -8.22
C PHE A 181 13.26 -2.45 -9.20
N ASP A 182 14.53 -2.68 -8.89
CA ASP A 182 15.65 -2.41 -9.80
C ASP A 182 15.64 -3.35 -11.01
N VAL A 183 15.24 -4.62 -10.82
CA VAL A 183 15.00 -5.56 -11.92
C VAL A 183 13.83 -5.10 -12.77
N MET A 184 12.71 -4.72 -12.14
CA MET A 184 11.54 -4.20 -12.85
C MET A 184 11.89 -2.99 -13.73
N ARG A 185 12.65 -2.03 -13.21
CA ARG A 185 13.12 -0.88 -13.98
C ARG A 185 13.94 -1.32 -15.19
N LYS A 186 14.88 -2.26 -15.02
CA LYS A 186 15.74 -2.77 -16.11
C LYS A 186 14.93 -3.49 -17.20
N ASN A 187 13.86 -4.19 -16.80
CA ASN A 187 13.00 -4.94 -17.71
C ASN A 187 11.95 -4.05 -18.40
N SER A 188 11.67 -2.88 -17.83
CA SER A 188 10.68 -1.96 -18.36
C SER A 188 11.31 -0.97 -19.32
N LYS A 189 11.05 -1.15 -20.62
CA LYS A 189 11.51 -0.25 -21.67
C LYS A 189 10.37 0.69 -22.06
N SER A 190 10.64 1.99 -22.12
CA SER A 190 9.75 2.99 -22.69
C SER A 190 10.40 3.63 -23.91
N ASN A 191 9.65 3.79 -24.99
CA ASN A 191 10.08 4.55 -26.16
C ASN A 191 10.02 6.07 -25.89
N THR A 192 9.32 6.47 -24.83
CA THR A 192 9.16 7.87 -24.42
C THR A 192 9.57 8.02 -22.96
N VAL A 193 10.53 8.92 -22.71
CA VAL A 193 11.01 9.23 -21.37
C VAL A 193 10.47 10.60 -20.95
N TYR A 194 9.85 10.65 -19.80
CA TYR A 194 9.34 11.88 -19.19
C TYR A 194 10.16 12.19 -17.93
N ASP A 195 10.76 13.35 -17.87
CA ASP A 195 11.53 13.80 -16.70
C ASP A 195 10.64 14.02 -15.47
N LYS A 196 9.42 14.51 -15.68
CA LYS A 196 8.46 14.85 -14.64
C LYS A 196 7.13 14.18 -14.93
N VAL A 197 6.63 13.38 -14.01
CA VAL A 197 5.36 12.64 -14.15
C VAL A 197 4.43 13.01 -13.01
N TYR A 198 3.17 13.29 -13.33
CA TYR A 198 2.09 13.45 -12.36
C TYR A 198 1.11 12.29 -12.48
N VAL A 199 0.92 11.56 -11.38
CA VAL A 199 -0.01 10.43 -11.29
C VAL A 199 -1.34 10.94 -10.80
N SER A 200 -2.30 11.10 -11.69
CA SER A 200 -3.64 11.63 -11.40
C SER A 200 -4.61 10.53 -10.95
N ARG A 201 -5.56 10.90 -10.13
CA ARG A 201 -6.71 10.12 -9.69
C ARG A 201 -8.04 10.64 -10.25
N ALA A 202 -7.99 11.63 -11.13
CA ALA A 202 -9.17 12.32 -11.63
C ALA A 202 -10.10 11.43 -12.46
N LYS A 203 -9.57 10.35 -13.08
CA LYS A 203 -10.35 9.36 -13.85
C LYS A 203 -10.79 8.13 -13.05
N LEU A 204 -10.48 8.07 -11.76
CA LEU A 204 -11.00 7.01 -10.90
C LEU A 204 -12.52 7.16 -10.72
N PRO A 205 -13.23 6.06 -10.40
CA PRO A 205 -14.64 6.12 -10.02
C PRO A 205 -14.89 7.09 -8.85
N ASP A 206 -16.09 7.64 -8.76
CA ASP A 206 -16.47 8.69 -7.80
C ASP A 206 -16.20 8.37 -6.32
N ASP A 207 -16.22 7.10 -5.95
CA ASP A 207 -15.91 6.64 -4.61
C ASP A 207 -14.38 6.62 -4.29
N MET A 208 -13.54 6.77 -5.32
CA MET A 208 -12.09 6.73 -5.21
C MET A 208 -11.38 7.97 -5.78
N ARG A 209 -12.05 8.80 -6.59
CA ARG A 209 -11.45 10.02 -7.15
C ARG A 209 -11.18 11.07 -6.06
N VAL A 210 -10.34 12.03 -6.39
CA VAL A 210 -10.07 13.20 -5.55
C VAL A 210 -10.61 14.43 -6.26
N TRP A 211 -11.61 15.07 -5.67
CA TRP A 211 -12.28 16.24 -6.21
C TRP A 211 -11.34 17.45 -6.24
N GLY A 212 -11.37 18.22 -7.31
CA GLY A 212 -10.51 19.41 -7.49
C GLY A 212 -9.07 19.12 -7.88
N GLU A 213 -8.72 17.85 -8.12
CA GLU A 213 -7.38 17.46 -8.58
C GLU A 213 -7.06 17.97 -9.98
N GLU A 214 -8.08 18.10 -10.85
CA GLU A 214 -7.93 18.50 -12.24
C GLU A 214 -7.25 19.88 -12.39
N LYS A 215 -7.58 20.84 -11.52
CA LYS A 215 -6.90 22.15 -11.52
C LYS A 215 -5.45 22.06 -11.08
N ILE A 216 -5.20 21.28 -10.05
CA ILE A 216 -3.84 21.09 -9.55
C ILE A 216 -2.98 20.39 -10.60
N GLN A 217 -3.48 19.33 -11.24
CA GLN A 217 -2.76 18.67 -12.32
C GLN A 217 -2.45 19.62 -13.47
N HIS A 218 -3.39 20.52 -13.82
CA HIS A 218 -3.15 21.54 -14.85
C HIS A 218 -1.99 22.49 -14.49
N ILE A 219 -1.86 22.88 -13.21
CA ILE A 219 -0.68 23.64 -12.75
C ILE A 219 0.60 22.81 -12.95
N PHE A 220 0.59 21.51 -12.61
CA PHE A 220 1.75 20.67 -12.84
C PHE A 220 2.09 20.54 -14.33
N GLU A 221 1.08 20.40 -15.22
CA GLU A 221 1.25 20.38 -16.68
C GLU A 221 1.90 21.66 -17.20
N LYS A 222 1.45 22.86 -16.76
CA LYS A 222 2.07 24.16 -17.07
C LYS A 222 3.55 24.23 -16.65
N ASN A 223 3.97 23.35 -15.73
CA ASN A 223 5.34 23.28 -15.21
C ASN A 223 6.12 22.04 -15.72
N GLY A 224 5.67 21.49 -16.85
CA GLY A 224 6.38 20.45 -17.60
C GLY A 224 6.21 19.05 -17.05
N PHE A 225 5.17 18.77 -16.26
CA PHE A 225 4.80 17.41 -15.88
C PHE A 225 3.91 16.78 -16.94
N THR A 226 4.19 15.53 -17.27
CA THR A 226 3.28 14.68 -18.05
C THR A 226 2.31 14.01 -17.10
N VAL A 227 1.02 14.22 -17.31
CA VAL A 227 -0.05 13.60 -16.49
C VAL A 227 -0.35 12.20 -17.03
N ILE A 228 -0.35 11.21 -16.15
CA ILE A 228 -0.79 9.86 -16.46
C ILE A 228 -1.94 9.44 -15.54
N TYR A 229 -2.77 8.55 -16.04
CA TYR A 229 -3.92 7.97 -15.36
C TYR A 229 -3.70 6.45 -15.23
N PRO A 230 -3.13 5.96 -14.13
CA PRO A 230 -2.74 4.55 -13.99
C PRO A 230 -3.86 3.55 -14.23
N GLU A 231 -5.10 3.92 -13.90
CA GLU A 231 -6.30 3.09 -14.10
C GLU A 231 -6.64 2.84 -15.56
N THR A 232 -6.10 3.66 -16.49
CA THR A 232 -6.36 3.56 -17.93
C THR A 232 -5.22 2.91 -18.70
N MET A 233 -4.15 2.47 -18.04
CA MET A 233 -2.95 1.94 -18.69
C MET A 233 -2.49 0.61 -18.08
N PRO A 234 -1.88 -0.28 -18.89
CA PRO A 234 -1.27 -1.51 -18.37
C PRO A 234 -0.18 -1.20 -17.34
N LEU A 235 -0.04 -2.07 -16.31
CA LEU A 235 0.96 -1.88 -15.26
C LEU A 235 2.40 -1.77 -15.81
N GLN A 236 2.72 -2.55 -16.83
CA GLN A 236 4.05 -2.52 -17.47
C GLN A 236 4.36 -1.14 -18.03
N GLU A 237 3.39 -0.48 -18.64
CA GLU A 237 3.53 0.88 -19.17
C GLU A 237 3.68 1.90 -18.03
N GLN A 238 2.89 1.77 -16.95
CA GLN A 238 3.04 2.61 -15.75
C GLN A 238 4.46 2.51 -15.21
N ILE A 239 5.00 1.29 -15.05
CA ILE A 239 6.35 1.06 -14.57
C ILE A 239 7.38 1.64 -15.55
N ALA A 240 7.20 1.44 -16.87
CA ALA A 240 8.10 1.95 -17.89
C ALA A 240 8.21 3.49 -17.85
N ILE A 241 7.10 4.19 -17.71
CA ILE A 241 7.07 5.65 -17.62
C ILE A 241 7.66 6.13 -16.28
N ILE A 242 7.18 5.58 -15.15
CA ILE A 242 7.55 6.07 -13.82
C ILE A 242 9.02 5.76 -13.49
N SER A 243 9.52 4.60 -13.86
CA SER A 243 10.88 4.17 -13.52
C SER A 243 12.00 5.05 -14.10
N HIS A 244 11.73 5.76 -15.18
CA HIS A 244 12.66 6.67 -15.85
C HIS A 244 12.48 8.15 -15.46
N ALA A 245 11.42 8.47 -14.70
CA ALA A 245 11.17 9.84 -14.27
C ALA A 245 12.21 10.31 -13.22
N LYS A 246 12.56 11.59 -13.28
CA LYS A 246 13.38 12.27 -12.26
C LYS A 246 12.52 12.79 -11.12
N VAL A 247 11.26 13.15 -11.43
CA VAL A 247 10.28 13.66 -10.45
C VAL A 247 8.94 12.97 -10.66
N LEU A 248 8.41 12.39 -9.59
CA LEU A 248 7.06 11.82 -9.53
C LEU A 248 6.19 12.64 -8.59
N ALA A 249 5.06 13.13 -9.06
CA ALA A 249 4.10 13.89 -8.27
C ALA A 249 2.72 13.21 -8.29
N GLY A 250 1.89 13.47 -7.28
CA GLY A 250 0.50 13.05 -7.24
C GLY A 250 -0.11 13.06 -5.84
N CYS A 251 -1.39 12.72 -5.77
CA CYS A 251 -2.09 12.57 -4.50
C CYS A 251 -1.59 11.37 -3.71
N ALA A 252 -1.59 11.50 -2.38
CA ALA A 252 -1.29 10.40 -1.46
C ALA A 252 -2.13 9.16 -1.83
N GLY A 253 -1.45 8.07 -2.14
CA GLY A 253 -2.09 6.83 -2.60
C GLY A 253 -1.08 5.81 -3.09
N THR A 254 -1.57 4.61 -3.35
CA THR A 254 -0.71 3.45 -3.65
C THR A 254 0.02 3.54 -4.98
N ALA A 255 -0.49 4.32 -5.94
CA ALA A 255 0.20 4.55 -7.22
C ALA A 255 1.55 5.26 -7.04
N LEU A 256 1.69 6.17 -6.05
CA LEU A 256 2.97 6.80 -5.72
C LEU A 256 4.02 5.80 -5.21
N HIS A 257 3.62 4.62 -4.73
CA HIS A 257 4.58 3.60 -4.28
C HIS A 257 5.38 3.01 -5.45
N LEU A 258 4.94 3.20 -6.70
CA LEU A 258 5.75 2.88 -7.90
C LEU A 258 7.03 3.71 -7.98
N ALA A 259 7.20 4.76 -7.17
CA ALA A 259 8.49 5.43 -6.97
C ALA A 259 9.62 4.47 -6.57
N LEU A 260 9.30 3.29 -6.00
CA LEU A 260 10.28 2.23 -5.74
C LEU A 260 11.00 1.75 -6.99
N THR A 261 10.37 1.86 -8.17
CA THR A 261 11.01 1.49 -9.46
C THR A 261 11.92 2.58 -10.01
N MET A 262 11.84 3.83 -9.53
CA MET A 262 12.69 4.94 -9.97
C MET A 262 14.13 4.78 -9.50
N HIS A 263 15.03 5.56 -10.08
CA HIS A 263 16.41 5.65 -9.63
C HIS A 263 16.54 6.24 -8.22
N ASP A 264 17.62 5.88 -7.55
CA ASP A 264 18.03 6.53 -6.32
C ASP A 264 18.32 8.04 -6.60
N GLY A 265 18.10 8.90 -5.61
CA GLY A 265 18.33 10.34 -5.74
C GLY A 265 17.22 11.14 -6.44
N THR A 266 16.20 10.48 -7.00
CA THR A 266 15.04 11.13 -7.63
C THR A 266 14.15 11.84 -6.59
N ARG A 267 13.10 12.52 -7.06
CA ARG A 267 12.22 13.32 -6.20
C ARG A 267 10.77 12.83 -6.28
N VAL A 268 10.11 12.75 -5.12
CA VAL A 268 8.68 12.46 -5.01
C VAL A 268 7.96 13.65 -4.40
N ILE A 269 6.85 14.09 -4.98
CA ILE A 269 5.99 15.17 -4.50
C ILE A 269 4.63 14.56 -4.15
N GLN A 270 4.33 14.45 -2.85
CA GLN A 270 3.08 13.90 -2.37
C GLN A 270 2.12 14.99 -1.92
N LEU A 271 0.93 15.03 -2.52
CA LEU A 271 -0.17 15.88 -2.09
C LEU A 271 -1.06 15.11 -1.11
N ASN A 272 -1.07 15.53 0.13
CA ASN A 272 -1.97 14.96 1.14
C ASN A 272 -3.40 15.43 0.88
N ARG A 273 -4.30 14.47 0.74
CA ARG A 273 -5.70 14.66 0.35
C ARG A 273 -6.68 14.61 1.51
N THR A 274 -6.20 14.35 2.71
CA THR A 274 -7.00 14.38 3.93
C THR A 274 -6.36 15.31 4.96
N SER A 275 -7.20 15.92 5.82
CA SER A 275 -6.74 16.71 6.97
C SER A 275 -6.40 15.82 8.19
N ALA A 276 -6.62 14.52 8.08
CA ALA A 276 -6.41 13.59 9.19
C ALA A 276 -4.91 13.33 9.43
N ILE A 277 -4.51 13.36 10.71
CA ILE A 277 -3.13 13.03 11.17
C ILE A 277 -2.70 11.60 10.75
N LYS A 278 -3.62 10.77 10.29
CA LYS A 278 -3.39 9.39 9.83
C LYS A 278 -3.16 9.28 8.32
N ASP A 279 -2.92 10.37 7.64
CA ASP A 279 -2.60 10.32 6.21
C ASP A 279 -1.26 9.59 6.00
N ASN A 280 -1.17 8.87 4.86
CA ASN A 280 -0.10 7.93 4.56
C ASN A 280 1.26 8.58 4.19
N GLY A 281 1.48 9.85 4.54
CA GLY A 281 2.75 10.54 4.30
C GLY A 281 3.96 9.82 4.91
N GLU A 282 3.78 9.15 6.04
CA GLU A 282 4.84 8.36 6.67
C GLU A 282 5.26 7.14 5.84
N ILE A 283 4.32 6.47 5.17
CA ILE A 283 4.61 5.30 4.33
C ILE A 283 5.47 5.71 3.15
N GLN A 284 5.04 6.73 2.39
CA GLN A 284 5.81 7.19 1.24
C GLN A 284 7.19 7.72 1.64
N TYR A 285 7.31 8.42 2.78
CA TYR A 285 8.60 8.83 3.30
C TYR A 285 9.54 7.62 3.52
N ARG A 286 9.03 6.54 4.14
CA ARG A 286 9.83 5.33 4.39
C ARG A 286 10.29 4.68 3.10
N LEU A 287 9.42 4.62 2.08
CA LEU A 287 9.77 4.09 0.76
C LEU A 287 10.84 4.97 0.08
N CYS A 288 10.70 6.28 0.14
CA CYS A 288 11.71 7.22 -0.38
C CYS A 288 13.05 7.07 0.36
N LYS A 289 13.02 6.78 1.68
CA LYS A 289 14.26 6.53 2.43
C LYS A 289 14.97 5.26 1.98
N ILE A 290 14.24 4.18 1.71
CA ILE A 290 14.78 2.93 1.18
C ILE A 290 15.49 3.15 -0.17
N LYS A 291 14.91 4.01 -1.02
CA LYS A 291 15.43 4.36 -2.35
C LYS A 291 16.30 5.62 -2.36
N ASN A 292 16.68 6.16 -1.20
CA ASN A 292 17.44 7.41 -1.09
C ASN A 292 16.87 8.56 -1.94
N GLN A 293 15.53 8.67 -2.06
CA GLN A 293 14.84 9.69 -2.85
C GLN A 293 14.49 10.91 -2.00
N ASN A 294 14.47 12.10 -2.61
CA ASN A 294 13.96 13.30 -1.96
C ASN A 294 12.44 13.29 -1.95
N ILE A 295 11.82 13.83 -0.89
CA ILE A 295 10.35 13.86 -0.79
C ILE A 295 9.84 15.22 -0.29
N ASP A 296 8.81 15.72 -0.96
CA ASP A 296 7.97 16.83 -0.48
C ASP A 296 6.59 16.30 -0.10
N ILE A 297 6.16 16.63 1.11
CA ILE A 297 4.84 16.25 1.63
C ILE A 297 4.05 17.53 1.85
N ILE A 298 2.92 17.67 1.14
CA ILE A 298 2.18 18.92 1.05
C ILE A 298 0.73 18.70 1.45
N SER A 299 0.22 19.48 2.40
CA SER A 299 -1.20 19.46 2.76
C SER A 299 -2.03 20.22 1.74
N ALA A 300 -2.73 19.49 0.86
CA ALA A 300 -3.58 20.00 -0.20
C ALA A 300 -5.08 19.87 0.10
N SER A 301 -5.47 19.17 1.17
CA SER A 301 -6.88 19.02 1.56
C SER A 301 -7.50 20.36 1.94
N VAL A 302 -8.67 20.66 1.37
CA VAL A 302 -9.48 21.83 1.66
C VAL A 302 -10.73 21.51 2.46
N GLU A 303 -10.84 20.29 2.99
CA GLU A 303 -11.96 19.87 3.81
C GLU A 303 -12.18 20.84 4.97
N GLN A 304 -13.31 21.54 4.95
CA GLN A 304 -13.76 22.35 6.09
C GLN A 304 -14.34 21.48 7.21
N MET A 305 -14.61 20.22 6.94
CA MET A 305 -15.15 19.28 7.90
C MET A 305 -14.03 18.40 8.48
N LYS A 306 -13.84 18.50 9.79
CA LYS A 306 -13.03 17.53 10.53
C LYS A 306 -13.47 16.13 10.09
N SER A 307 -12.50 15.37 9.56
CA SER A 307 -12.63 14.03 9.03
C SER A 307 -13.84 13.30 9.62
N THR A 308 -14.86 13.20 8.82
CA THR A 308 -15.91 12.23 9.10
C THR A 308 -15.22 10.89 9.18
N HIS A 309 -15.61 10.04 10.09
CA HIS A 309 -14.98 8.81 10.53
C HIS A 309 -14.74 7.74 9.45
N GLY A 310 -14.85 8.07 8.15
CA GLY A 310 -14.65 7.21 7.00
C GLY A 310 -13.19 7.02 6.58
N GLY A 311 -12.24 7.81 7.08
CA GLY A 311 -10.83 7.70 6.70
C GLY A 311 -10.63 7.86 5.18
N ASN A 312 -9.89 6.93 4.58
CA ASN A 312 -9.59 6.93 3.15
C ASN A 312 -10.78 6.57 2.24
N HIS A 313 -11.93 6.17 2.80
CA HIS A 313 -13.13 5.80 2.06
C HIS A 313 -14.16 6.94 1.95
N ALA A 314 -13.97 8.05 2.66
CA ALA A 314 -14.82 9.23 2.50
C ALA A 314 -14.43 10.00 1.23
N PRO A 315 -15.36 10.68 0.55
CA PRO A 315 -15.05 11.61 -0.53
C PRO A 315 -14.04 12.65 -0.08
N GLN A 316 -13.07 12.95 -0.93
CA GLN A 316 -11.95 13.84 -0.61
C GLN A 316 -11.87 14.95 -1.63
N ILE A 317 -11.56 16.16 -1.15
CA ILE A 317 -11.40 17.35 -2.00
C ILE A 317 -10.07 18.03 -1.68
N ILE A 318 -9.34 18.38 -2.73
CA ILE A 318 -8.10 19.14 -2.64
C ILE A 318 -8.22 20.45 -3.42
N GLY A 319 -7.33 21.37 -3.10
CA GLY A 319 -7.23 22.66 -3.76
C GLY A 319 -5.90 23.32 -3.46
N VAL A 320 -5.68 24.49 -4.02
CA VAL A 320 -4.46 25.26 -3.75
C VAL A 320 -4.56 25.91 -2.37
N THR A 321 -4.22 25.13 -1.34
CA THR A 321 -4.09 25.62 0.03
C THR A 321 -2.90 26.59 0.15
N LYS A 322 -2.82 27.34 1.26
CA LYS A 322 -1.64 28.15 1.58
C LYS A 322 -0.32 27.34 1.56
N ASN A 323 -0.38 26.07 1.95
CA ASN A 323 0.79 25.20 1.98
C ASN A 323 1.20 24.78 0.56
N LEU A 324 0.23 24.48 -0.31
CA LEU A 324 0.50 24.13 -1.70
C LEU A 324 0.96 25.35 -2.49
N LYS A 325 0.35 26.53 -2.24
CA LYS A 325 0.80 27.80 -2.83
C LYS A 325 2.25 28.09 -2.46
N GLN A 326 2.61 27.97 -1.17
CA GLN A 326 4.01 28.16 -0.74
C GLN A 326 4.97 27.18 -1.42
N PHE A 327 4.55 25.91 -1.59
CA PHE A 327 5.35 24.95 -2.36
C PHE A 327 5.56 25.39 -3.79
N PHE A 328 4.51 25.91 -4.47
CA PHE A 328 4.63 26.43 -5.83
C PHE A 328 5.59 27.62 -5.91
N ASP A 329 5.46 28.57 -4.99
CA ASP A 329 6.33 29.75 -4.93
C ASP A 329 7.80 29.36 -4.69
N ASP A 330 8.06 28.48 -3.73
CA ASP A 330 9.41 27.99 -3.38
C ASP A 330 10.08 27.18 -4.51
N ASN A 331 9.29 26.63 -5.43
CA ASN A 331 9.75 25.84 -6.57
C ASN A 331 9.59 26.55 -7.93
N ASN A 332 9.26 27.84 -7.94
CA ASN A 332 9.08 28.67 -9.13
C ASN A 332 8.05 28.11 -10.11
N PHE A 333 6.94 27.54 -9.61
CA PHE A 333 5.85 27.06 -10.44
C PHE A 333 5.09 28.26 -11.04
N ARG A 334 4.77 28.18 -12.34
CA ARG A 334 3.88 29.10 -13.01
C ARG A 334 2.44 28.70 -12.77
N TYR A 335 1.61 29.62 -12.32
CA TYR A 335 0.17 29.45 -12.11
C TYR A 335 -0.52 30.83 -12.22
N ASP A 336 -1.83 30.82 -12.51
CA ASP A 336 -2.66 32.00 -12.57
C ASP A 336 -3.54 32.10 -11.31
N GLU A 337 -4.06 33.30 -11.01
CA GLU A 337 -4.96 33.46 -9.84
C GLU A 337 -6.21 32.58 -9.94
N ASN A 338 -6.73 32.35 -11.14
CA ASN A 338 -7.88 31.48 -11.38
C ASN A 338 -7.56 29.98 -11.04
N ASP A 339 -6.30 29.59 -11.12
CA ASP A 339 -5.87 28.25 -10.76
C ASP A 339 -5.95 28.01 -9.23
N LEU A 340 -5.95 29.11 -8.45
CA LEU A 340 -5.98 29.05 -6.98
C LEU A 340 -7.38 28.80 -6.40
N VAL A 341 -8.42 28.96 -7.23
CA VAL A 341 -9.82 28.85 -6.79
C VAL A 341 -10.44 27.53 -7.23
N ILE A 342 -11.11 26.84 -6.31
CA ILE A 342 -11.88 25.64 -6.65
C ILE A 342 -13.14 26.05 -7.40
N ASP A 343 -13.45 25.34 -8.49
CA ASP A 343 -14.66 25.62 -9.27
C ASP A 343 -15.92 25.33 -8.45
N LYS A 344 -16.91 26.22 -8.55
CA LYS A 344 -18.17 26.08 -7.81
C LYS A 344 -18.92 24.78 -8.16
N CYS A 345 -18.87 24.33 -9.41
CA CYS A 345 -19.47 23.07 -9.83
C CYS A 345 -18.81 21.88 -9.13
N VAL A 346 -17.47 21.82 -9.11
CA VAL A 346 -16.68 20.76 -8.43
C VAL A 346 -17.01 20.74 -6.93
N LEU A 347 -17.10 21.90 -6.30
CA LEU A 347 -17.46 21.98 -4.88
C LEU A 347 -18.90 21.49 -4.65
N SER A 348 -19.85 21.85 -5.51
CA SER A 348 -21.24 21.42 -5.44
C SER A 348 -21.38 19.91 -5.57
N GLU A 349 -20.73 19.32 -6.57
CA GLU A 349 -20.71 17.85 -6.78
C GLU A 349 -20.09 17.11 -5.58
N TYR A 350 -18.96 17.62 -5.09
CA TYR A 350 -18.35 17.08 -3.87
C TYR A 350 -19.29 17.08 -2.67
N MET A 351 -20.03 18.18 -2.46
CA MET A 351 -20.99 18.30 -1.35
C MET A 351 -22.14 17.31 -1.48
N VAL A 352 -22.67 17.11 -2.67
CA VAL A 352 -23.71 16.10 -2.93
C VAL A 352 -23.16 14.70 -2.56
N ARG A 353 -21.97 14.36 -3.05
CA ARG A 353 -21.36 13.06 -2.79
C ARG A 353 -21.04 12.83 -1.30
N LEU A 354 -20.60 13.89 -0.61
CA LEU A 354 -20.33 13.85 0.82
C LEU A 354 -21.61 13.60 1.63
N ASP A 355 -22.74 14.20 1.24
CA ASP A 355 -24.01 13.99 1.91
C ASP A 355 -24.59 12.58 1.68
N GLU A 356 -24.45 12.04 0.46
CA GLU A 356 -24.76 10.64 0.17
C GLU A 356 -23.92 9.69 1.03
N PHE A 357 -22.60 9.93 1.11
CA PHE A 357 -21.70 9.14 1.93
C PHE A 357 -22.10 9.16 3.40
N LYS A 358 -22.47 10.33 3.94
CA LYS A 358 -22.94 10.47 5.32
C LYS A 358 -24.27 9.72 5.56
N LYS A 359 -25.23 9.83 4.64
CA LYS A 359 -26.51 9.08 4.72
C LYS A 359 -26.26 7.58 4.76
N ASN A 360 -25.41 7.06 3.86
CA ASN A 360 -25.12 5.64 3.75
C ASN A 360 -24.28 5.07 4.91
N ASN A 361 -23.45 5.90 5.55
CA ASN A 361 -22.55 5.49 6.62
C ASN A 361 -22.95 5.98 8.02
N GLY A 362 -24.01 6.78 8.13
CA GLY A 362 -24.51 7.33 9.40
C GLY A 362 -24.91 6.22 10.40
N GLY A 363 -25.53 5.15 9.92
CA GLY A 363 -25.87 3.99 10.73
C GLY A 363 -24.66 3.26 11.32
N GLN A 364 -23.56 3.14 10.56
CA GLN A 364 -22.30 2.55 11.07
C GLN A 364 -21.62 3.45 12.12
N PHE A 365 -21.77 4.77 12.01
CA PHE A 365 -21.28 5.70 13.00
C PHE A 365 -22.02 5.54 14.34
N TYR A 366 -23.34 5.47 14.30
CA TYR A 366 -24.17 5.24 15.48
C TYR A 366 -23.81 3.91 16.18
N VAL A 367 -23.62 2.84 15.43
CA VAL A 367 -23.21 1.53 15.97
C VAL A 367 -21.80 1.58 16.59
N LYS A 368 -20.84 2.27 15.96
CA LYS A 368 -19.48 2.44 16.53
C LYS A 368 -19.48 3.34 17.75
N PHE A 369 -20.26 4.42 17.74
CA PHE A 369 -20.46 5.32 18.88
C PHE A 369 -21.11 4.58 20.04
N LYS A 370 -22.19 3.85 19.79
CA LYS A 370 -22.88 2.99 20.75
C LYS A 370 -21.93 1.99 21.42
N LYS A 371 -21.12 1.26 20.63
CA LYS A 371 -20.12 0.33 21.18
C LYS A 371 -19.05 1.03 22.04
N LYS A 372 -18.56 2.20 21.62
CA LYS A 372 -17.57 2.98 22.35
C LYS A 372 -18.13 3.59 23.62
N PHE A 373 -19.37 4.11 23.57
CA PHE A 373 -20.11 4.65 24.69
C PHE A 373 -20.39 3.57 25.74
N ILE A 374 -20.91 2.41 25.34
CA ILE A 374 -21.14 1.26 26.22
C ILE A 374 -19.85 0.83 26.91
N LYS A 375 -18.73 0.80 26.18
CA LYS A 375 -17.41 0.47 26.75
C LYS A 375 -16.97 1.52 27.79
N TYR A 376 -17.13 2.80 27.48
CA TYR A 376 -16.72 3.90 28.35
C TYR A 376 -17.57 3.95 29.65
N VAL A 377 -18.90 3.99 29.50
CA VAL A 377 -19.83 4.04 30.66
C VAL A 377 -19.71 2.78 31.52
N SER A 378 -19.43 1.62 30.91
CA SER A 378 -19.20 0.41 31.69
C SER A 378 -17.90 0.40 32.51
N CYS A 379 -16.93 1.22 32.19
CA CYS A 379 -15.65 1.28 32.94
C CYS A 379 -15.82 1.88 34.33
N VAL A 380 -16.82 2.74 34.55
CA VAL A 380 -17.12 3.34 35.87
C VAL A 380 -17.84 2.37 36.81
N VAL A 381 -18.30 1.21 36.33
CA VAL A 381 -18.97 0.21 37.18
C VAL A 381 -17.92 -0.68 37.86
N PRO A 382 -17.82 -0.68 39.18
CA PRO A 382 -16.87 -1.50 39.90
C PRO A 382 -17.22 -3.00 39.84
N GLY A 383 -16.18 -3.83 39.73
CA GLY A 383 -16.30 -5.29 39.71
C GLY A 383 -16.58 -5.89 38.33
N ARG A 384 -15.82 -6.95 37.96
CA ARG A 384 -15.82 -7.56 36.62
C ARG A 384 -17.20 -8.16 36.24
N VAL A 385 -17.84 -8.80 37.17
CA VAL A 385 -19.16 -9.44 36.94
C VAL A 385 -20.27 -8.40 36.80
N ARG A 386 -20.32 -7.38 37.69
CA ARG A 386 -21.29 -6.27 37.60
C ARG A 386 -21.13 -5.50 36.29
N ARG A 387 -19.92 -5.24 35.86
CA ARG A 387 -19.60 -4.58 34.61
C ARG A 387 -20.08 -5.37 33.38
N SER A 388 -19.95 -6.69 33.41
CA SER A 388 -20.46 -7.57 32.35
C SER A 388 -21.98 -7.55 32.26
N LYS A 389 -22.69 -7.66 33.39
CA LYS A 389 -24.15 -7.56 33.46
C LYS A 389 -24.65 -6.20 32.99
N PHE A 390 -24.00 -5.11 33.41
CA PHE A 390 -24.35 -3.76 33.00
C PHE A 390 -24.10 -3.53 31.49
N ARG A 391 -23.01 -4.09 30.89
CA ARG A 391 -22.83 -4.05 29.45
C ARG A 391 -23.91 -4.78 28.66
N LYS A 392 -24.39 -5.92 29.19
CA LYS A 392 -25.46 -6.67 28.56
C LYS A 392 -26.76 -5.85 28.60
N TRP A 393 -27.09 -5.30 29.74
CA TRP A 393 -28.25 -4.42 29.90
C TRP A 393 -28.21 -3.20 28.97
N LEU A 394 -27.09 -2.49 28.90
CA LEU A 394 -26.92 -1.35 27.97
C LEU A 394 -27.10 -1.74 26.49
N LYS A 395 -26.67 -2.94 26.07
CA LYS A 395 -26.86 -3.42 24.70
C LYS A 395 -28.32 -3.70 24.36
N GLU A 396 -29.11 -4.09 25.36
CA GLU A 396 -30.54 -4.45 25.22
C GLU A 396 -31.45 -3.21 25.26
N HIS A 397 -31.03 -2.12 25.92
CA HIS A 397 -31.88 -0.93 26.17
C HIS A 397 -31.39 0.35 25.43
N MET A 398 -30.37 0.27 24.62
CA MET A 398 -29.87 1.32 23.74
C MET A 398 -29.86 0.87 22.28
#